data_3638f2d957b06a4d83c9f584b143e215
#
_entry.id   3638f2d957b06a4d83c9f584b143e215
#
_cell.length_a   1.000
_cell.length_b   1.000
_cell.length_c   1.000
_cell.angle_alpha   90.00
_cell.angle_beta   90.00
_cell.angle_gamma   90.00
#
_symmetry.space_group_name_H-M   'P 1'
#
loop_
_entity.id
_entity.type
_entity.pdbx_description
1 polymer ?
#
loop_
_entity_poly.entity_id
_entity_poly.type
_entity_poly.pdbx_seq_one_letter_code
_entity_poly.pdbx_strand_id
1 'polypeptide(L)'
;MYPLVHYYVNKQVFGEVSHLTALGALWPDLAVGAGGDRDEAHTRGVDFFNWCSANMPDALDAARGMIGHGIDPPCVDYYADEYWPDHIRGYMFREALPYLAQVAACTGLDGDTAISLLPPGGEPPRSNVWWKAHNLIEMSYEMITASIDPQIGTQLLESVADAKAVAILSQAIHRWLGLDAGAITDIYSAVPVSYALVDAGALAQAKVQAASMHHRFSNYNVDIPALAALLEKISCDQAEKYPIFMDLLVERTREQLKPYM
;
A
#
# COMPACT_ATOMS: atom_id res chain seq x y z
N MET A 1 -2.35 0.26 1.45
CA MET A 1 -1.27 -0.48 2.16
C MET A 1 0.08 -0.27 1.48
N TYR A 2 1.20 -0.77 2.09
CA TYR A 2 2.54 -0.63 1.51
C TYR A 2 2.92 -1.83 0.62
N PRO A 3 3.90 -1.65 -0.28
CA PRO A 3 4.19 -2.56 -1.40
C PRO A 3 4.39 -4.04 -1.07
N LEU A 4 5.06 -4.37 0.06
CA LEU A 4 5.36 -5.77 0.41
C LEU A 4 4.11 -6.56 0.77
N VAL A 5 3.19 -5.95 1.50
CA VAL A 5 1.96 -6.60 1.89
C VAL A 5 1.12 -6.92 0.66
N HIS A 6 1.00 -5.99 -0.30
CA HIS A 6 0.32 -6.25 -1.58
C HIS A 6 0.97 -7.39 -2.36
N TYR A 7 2.31 -7.35 -2.46
CA TYR A 7 3.05 -8.43 -3.12
C TYR A 7 2.88 -9.76 -2.41
N TYR A 8 2.97 -9.79 -1.07
CA TYR A 8 2.80 -10.99 -0.26
C TYR A 8 1.41 -11.62 -0.44
N VAL A 9 0.34 -10.82 -0.37
CA VAL A 9 -1.03 -11.33 -0.56
C VAL A 9 -1.18 -11.91 -1.96
N ASN A 10 -0.71 -11.22 -3.00
CA ASN A 10 -0.75 -11.76 -4.37
C ASN A 10 0.05 -13.07 -4.48
N LYS A 11 1.23 -13.17 -3.84
CA LYS A 11 2.03 -14.40 -3.79
C LYS A 11 1.26 -15.55 -3.13
N GLN A 12 0.57 -15.30 -2.03
CA GLN A 12 -0.24 -16.31 -1.36
C GLN A 12 -1.49 -16.71 -2.17
N VAL A 13 -2.04 -15.80 -2.96
CA VAL A 13 -3.22 -16.06 -3.80
C VAL A 13 -2.86 -16.85 -5.04
N PHE A 14 -1.81 -16.47 -5.77
CA PHE A 14 -1.44 -17.06 -7.06
C PHE A 14 -0.39 -18.18 -6.96
N GLY A 15 0.32 -18.30 -5.83
CA GLY A 15 1.45 -19.21 -5.65
C GLY A 15 2.74 -18.64 -6.24
N GLU A 16 2.83 -18.57 -7.57
CA GLU A 16 3.90 -17.85 -8.26
C GLU A 16 3.36 -16.50 -8.78
N VAL A 17 4.10 -15.43 -8.52
CA VAL A 17 3.76 -14.09 -8.99
C VAL A 17 4.64 -13.75 -10.16
N SER A 18 4.04 -13.50 -11.33
CA SER A 18 4.78 -12.94 -12.44
C SER A 18 5.22 -11.50 -12.12
N HIS A 19 6.30 -11.03 -12.75
CA HIS A 19 6.73 -9.65 -12.56
C HIS A 19 5.61 -8.65 -12.90
N LEU A 20 4.78 -8.96 -13.90
CA LEU A 20 3.62 -8.14 -14.23
C LEU A 20 2.58 -8.08 -13.12
N THR A 21 2.28 -9.22 -12.46
CA THR A 21 1.36 -9.23 -11.30
C THR A 21 1.91 -8.35 -10.17
N ALA A 22 3.21 -8.46 -9.88
CA ALA A 22 3.86 -7.62 -8.87
C ALA A 22 3.75 -6.13 -9.21
N LEU A 23 4.08 -5.74 -10.45
CA LEU A 23 3.99 -4.36 -10.90
C LEU A 23 2.55 -3.83 -10.87
N GLY A 24 1.58 -4.65 -11.30
CA GLY A 24 0.17 -4.31 -11.23
C GLY A 24 -0.32 -4.09 -9.79
N ALA A 25 0.17 -4.90 -8.85
CA ALA A 25 -0.13 -4.72 -7.43
C ALA A 25 0.45 -3.44 -6.82
N LEU A 26 1.47 -2.84 -7.43
CA LEU A 26 2.03 -1.54 -7.01
C LEU A 26 1.33 -0.34 -7.65
N TRP A 27 0.73 -0.54 -8.82
CA TRP A 27 0.23 0.55 -9.65
C TRP A 27 -0.73 1.50 -8.93
N PRO A 28 -1.75 1.04 -8.18
CA PRO A 28 -2.72 1.96 -7.57
C PRO A 28 -2.05 3.01 -6.67
N ASP A 29 -1.07 2.63 -5.89
CA ASP A 29 -0.33 3.54 -5.01
C ASP A 29 0.62 4.48 -5.78
N LEU A 30 1.12 4.03 -6.93
CA LEU A 30 2.08 4.77 -7.76
C LEU A 30 1.40 5.69 -8.77
N ALA A 31 0.13 5.48 -9.08
CA ALA A 31 -0.59 6.14 -10.17
C ALA A 31 -0.49 7.68 -10.11
N VAL A 32 -0.62 8.27 -8.93
CA VAL A 32 -0.55 9.73 -8.74
C VAL A 32 0.81 10.29 -9.18
N GLY A 33 1.90 9.57 -8.92
CA GLY A 33 3.24 9.99 -9.35
C GLY A 33 3.42 10.02 -10.87
N ALA A 34 2.62 9.24 -11.60
CA ALA A 34 2.58 9.22 -13.06
C ALA A 34 1.48 10.15 -13.65
N GLY A 35 0.83 10.97 -12.82
CA GLY A 35 -0.25 11.86 -13.23
C GLY A 35 -1.63 11.21 -13.31
N GLY A 36 -1.80 10.01 -12.77
CA GLY A 36 -3.07 9.30 -12.68
C GLY A 36 -3.90 9.74 -11.46
N ASP A 37 -5.16 9.33 -11.47
CA ASP A 37 -6.07 9.51 -10.34
C ASP A 37 -5.98 8.32 -9.38
N ARG A 38 -5.86 8.61 -8.06
CA ARG A 38 -5.74 7.58 -7.02
C ARG A 38 -6.99 6.71 -6.93
N ASP A 39 -8.15 7.35 -6.88
CA ASP A 39 -9.40 6.62 -6.64
C ASP A 39 -9.76 5.76 -7.85
N GLU A 40 -9.55 6.27 -9.07
CA GLU A 40 -9.69 5.46 -10.28
C GLU A 40 -8.73 4.26 -10.28
N ALA A 41 -7.48 4.44 -9.88
CA ALA A 41 -6.50 3.35 -9.86
C ALA A 41 -6.87 2.24 -8.87
N HIS A 42 -7.54 2.57 -7.75
CA HIS A 42 -7.97 1.60 -6.74
C HIS A 42 -9.32 0.93 -7.06
N THR A 43 -10.14 1.51 -7.95
CA THR A 43 -11.49 1.00 -8.24
C THR A 43 -11.64 0.36 -9.61
N ARG A 44 -10.76 0.65 -10.57
CA ARG A 44 -10.92 0.24 -11.96
C ARG A 44 -10.08 -0.96 -12.39
N GLY A 45 -9.66 -1.80 -11.44
CA GLY A 45 -8.86 -3.00 -11.76
C GLY A 45 -9.58 -3.97 -12.71
N VAL A 46 -10.89 -4.16 -12.54
CA VAL A 46 -11.73 -5.02 -13.42
C VAL A 46 -11.88 -4.41 -14.80
N ASP A 47 -12.05 -3.10 -14.92
CA ASP A 47 -12.10 -2.42 -16.22
C ASP A 47 -10.79 -2.60 -16.97
N PHE A 48 -9.68 -2.47 -16.28
CA PHE A 48 -8.35 -2.69 -16.86
C PHE A 48 -8.16 -4.15 -17.30
N PHE A 49 -8.61 -5.12 -16.52
CA PHE A 49 -8.59 -6.53 -16.90
C PHE A 49 -9.38 -6.79 -18.18
N ASN A 50 -10.61 -6.28 -18.27
CA ASN A 50 -11.45 -6.43 -19.44
C ASN A 50 -10.83 -5.77 -20.68
N TRP A 51 -10.25 -4.59 -20.49
CA TRP A 51 -9.54 -3.88 -21.55
C TRP A 51 -8.30 -4.66 -22.02
N CYS A 52 -7.49 -5.17 -21.10
CA CYS A 52 -6.31 -6.00 -21.41
C CYS A 52 -6.71 -7.26 -22.17
N SER A 53 -7.77 -7.94 -21.75
CA SER A 53 -8.27 -9.15 -22.43
C SER A 53 -8.59 -8.91 -23.89
N ALA A 54 -9.12 -7.74 -24.20
CA ALA A 54 -9.51 -7.39 -25.57
C ALA A 54 -8.38 -6.77 -26.42
N ASN A 55 -7.44 -6.06 -25.78
CA ASN A 55 -6.51 -5.17 -26.49
C ASN A 55 -5.02 -5.49 -26.27
N MET A 56 -4.67 -6.12 -25.14
CA MET A 56 -3.27 -6.37 -24.77
C MET A 56 -3.18 -7.55 -23.79
N PRO A 57 -3.42 -8.81 -24.22
CA PRO A 57 -3.46 -9.99 -23.35
C PRO A 57 -2.17 -10.19 -22.55
N ASP A 58 -1.02 -9.76 -23.06
CA ASP A 58 0.27 -9.85 -22.37
C ASP A 58 0.31 -9.05 -21.05
N ALA A 59 -0.62 -8.12 -20.83
CA ALA A 59 -0.73 -7.32 -19.61
C ALA A 59 -1.79 -7.85 -18.61
N LEU A 60 -2.43 -9.00 -18.87
CA LEU A 60 -3.47 -9.56 -18.00
C LEU A 60 -3.02 -9.79 -16.57
N ASP A 61 -1.78 -10.25 -16.39
CA ASP A 61 -1.22 -10.47 -15.06
C ASP A 61 -1.10 -9.18 -14.26
N ALA A 62 -0.75 -8.07 -14.92
CA ALA A 62 -0.74 -6.77 -14.26
C ALA A 62 -2.15 -6.35 -13.81
N ALA A 63 -3.16 -6.60 -14.63
CA ALA A 63 -4.55 -6.31 -14.26
C ALA A 63 -5.00 -7.16 -13.05
N ARG A 64 -4.59 -8.42 -12.95
CA ARG A 64 -4.84 -9.27 -11.78
C ARG A 64 -4.20 -8.69 -10.51
N GLY A 65 -2.95 -8.25 -10.61
CA GLY A 65 -2.27 -7.57 -9.52
C GLY A 65 -3.00 -6.31 -9.05
N MET A 66 -3.48 -5.49 -9.99
CA MET A 66 -4.25 -4.28 -9.71
C MET A 66 -5.58 -4.60 -9.00
N ILE A 67 -6.32 -5.62 -9.45
CA ILE A 67 -7.54 -6.09 -8.77
C ILE A 67 -7.23 -6.52 -7.34
N GLY A 68 -6.17 -7.33 -7.14
CA GLY A 68 -5.79 -7.82 -5.83
C GLY A 68 -5.36 -6.74 -4.84
N HIS A 69 -4.91 -5.59 -5.33
CA HIS A 69 -4.62 -4.41 -4.52
C HIS A 69 -5.91 -3.68 -4.09
N GLY A 70 -6.86 -3.55 -4.99
CA GLY A 70 -7.91 -2.54 -5.02
C GLY A 70 -9.00 -2.63 -3.93
N ILE A 71 -9.95 -1.71 -4.07
CA ILE A 71 -11.13 -1.60 -3.21
C ILE A 71 -12.42 -2.06 -3.92
N ASP A 72 -12.40 -2.16 -5.24
CA ASP A 72 -13.50 -2.71 -6.04
C ASP A 72 -12.95 -3.63 -7.14
N PRO A 73 -13.18 -4.96 -7.02
CA PRO A 73 -13.85 -5.69 -5.93
C PRO A 73 -13.09 -5.61 -4.60
N PRO A 74 -13.76 -5.88 -3.47
CA PRO A 74 -13.15 -5.79 -2.14
C PRO A 74 -11.93 -6.71 -1.96
N CYS A 75 -10.72 -6.15 -2.07
CA CYS A 75 -9.45 -6.84 -1.88
C CYS A 75 -8.61 -6.19 -0.77
N VAL A 76 -7.30 -6.07 -0.91
CA VAL A 76 -6.40 -5.69 0.19
C VAL A 76 -6.77 -4.33 0.78
N ASP A 77 -6.80 -3.26 -0.02
CA ASP A 77 -7.07 -1.92 0.47
C ASP A 77 -8.49 -1.71 0.97
N TYR A 78 -9.45 -2.47 0.46
CA TYR A 78 -10.80 -2.41 0.98
C TYR A 78 -10.85 -2.79 2.47
N TYR A 79 -10.22 -3.90 2.86
CA TYR A 79 -10.23 -4.35 4.26
C TYR A 79 -9.22 -3.59 5.12
N ALA A 80 -8.13 -3.14 4.55
CA ALA A 80 -7.13 -2.37 5.25
C ALA A 80 -7.65 -0.97 5.61
N ASP A 81 -8.26 -0.26 4.66
CA ASP A 81 -8.48 1.17 4.74
C ASP A 81 -9.95 1.57 4.76
N GLU A 82 -10.83 0.84 4.02
CA GLU A 82 -12.19 1.31 3.80
C GLU A 82 -13.21 0.64 4.71
N TYR A 83 -13.07 -0.63 4.99
CA TYR A 83 -14.08 -1.38 5.71
C TYR A 83 -13.51 -2.37 6.72
N TRP A 84 -14.05 -2.32 7.95
CA TRP A 84 -13.90 -3.36 8.95
C TRP A 84 -15.21 -3.50 9.74
N PRO A 85 -15.64 -4.72 10.12
CA PRO A 85 -16.85 -4.91 10.94
C PRO A 85 -16.80 -4.08 12.23
N ASP A 86 -17.90 -3.42 12.55
CA ASP A 86 -18.05 -2.61 13.75
C ASP A 86 -17.10 -1.40 13.87
N HIS A 87 -16.53 -0.96 12.73
CA HIS A 87 -15.67 0.21 12.69
C HIS A 87 -16.03 1.14 11.51
N ILE A 88 -15.75 2.43 11.67
CA ILE A 88 -16.09 3.45 10.65
C ILE A 88 -15.14 3.47 9.45
N ARG A 89 -13.98 2.80 9.58
CA ARG A 89 -12.94 2.66 8.54
C ARG A 89 -12.34 1.26 8.60
N GLY A 90 -11.37 0.99 7.72
CA GLY A 90 -10.68 -0.29 7.63
C GLY A 90 -9.88 -0.71 8.86
N TYR A 91 -9.35 -1.92 8.80
CA TYR A 91 -8.62 -2.55 9.90
C TYR A 91 -7.43 -1.72 10.39
N MET A 92 -6.63 -1.13 9.48
CA MET A 92 -5.43 -0.37 9.85
C MET A 92 -5.79 0.88 10.64
N PHE A 93 -6.90 1.52 10.32
CA PHE A 93 -7.43 2.65 11.09
C PHE A 93 -7.90 2.24 12.49
N ARG A 94 -8.52 1.07 12.62
CA ARG A 94 -8.93 0.53 13.93
C ARG A 94 -7.72 0.26 14.82
N GLU A 95 -6.72 -0.42 14.28
CA GLU A 95 -5.50 -0.75 15.02
C GLU A 95 -4.65 0.48 15.37
N ALA A 96 -4.81 1.59 14.66
CA ALA A 96 -4.14 2.85 14.95
C ALA A 96 -4.64 3.58 16.20
N LEU A 97 -5.90 3.33 16.63
CA LEU A 97 -6.53 4.06 17.72
C LEU A 97 -5.72 4.11 19.02
N PRO A 98 -5.10 3.02 19.50
CA PRO A 98 -4.32 3.03 20.75
C PRO A 98 -3.06 3.91 20.70
N TYR A 99 -2.62 4.31 19.51
CA TYR A 99 -1.33 5.00 19.30
C TYR A 99 -1.46 6.50 19.01
N LEU A 100 -2.68 7.04 18.90
CA LEU A 100 -2.92 8.43 18.47
C LEU A 100 -2.15 9.44 19.32
N ALA A 101 -2.16 9.30 20.64
CA ALA A 101 -1.45 10.22 21.54
C ALA A 101 0.07 10.16 21.34
N GLN A 102 0.64 8.96 21.15
CA GLN A 102 2.06 8.79 20.91
C GLN A 102 2.46 9.35 19.53
N VAL A 103 1.64 9.13 18.50
CA VAL A 103 1.89 9.69 17.17
C VAL A 103 1.83 11.21 17.21
N ALA A 104 0.83 11.79 17.90
CA ALA A 104 0.74 13.24 18.10
C ALA A 104 2.00 13.79 18.77
N ALA A 105 2.47 13.15 19.84
CA ALA A 105 3.67 13.57 20.56
C ALA A 105 4.93 13.49 19.69
N CYS A 106 5.09 12.46 18.86
CA CYS A 106 6.26 12.30 17.98
C CYS A 106 6.24 13.23 16.76
N THR A 107 5.07 13.68 16.31
CA THR A 107 4.91 14.37 15.02
C THR A 107 4.53 15.82 15.16
N GLY A 108 4.09 16.25 16.34
CA GLY A 108 3.52 17.58 16.55
C GLY A 108 2.17 17.82 15.87
N LEU A 109 1.52 16.73 15.40
CA LEU A 109 0.17 16.78 14.84
C LEU A 109 -0.85 16.98 15.96
N ASP A 110 -1.95 17.69 15.64
CA ASP A 110 -3.06 17.84 16.58
C ASP A 110 -3.73 16.49 16.84
N GLY A 111 -3.65 16.01 18.10
CA GLY A 111 -4.29 14.79 18.56
C GLY A 111 -5.79 14.94 18.85
N ASP A 112 -6.26 16.17 18.99
CA ASP A 112 -7.63 16.49 19.43
C ASP A 112 -8.64 16.62 18.27
N THR A 113 -8.23 16.51 17.03
CA THR A 113 -9.19 16.42 15.92
C THR A 113 -9.91 15.07 16.04
N ALA A 114 -10.88 15.09 16.94
CA ALA A 114 -11.49 13.89 17.47
C ALA A 114 -12.09 13.06 16.34
N ILE A 115 -11.71 11.80 16.30
CA ILE A 115 -12.38 10.73 15.56
C ILE A 115 -13.89 10.81 15.77
N SER A 116 -14.32 11.25 16.96
CA SER A 116 -15.71 11.52 17.33
C SER A 116 -16.40 12.64 16.52
N LEU A 117 -15.66 13.47 15.79
CA LEU A 117 -16.21 14.55 14.95
C LEU A 117 -16.33 14.15 13.48
N LEU A 118 -15.82 13.00 13.08
CA LEU A 118 -15.99 12.52 11.72
C LEU A 118 -17.40 11.95 11.55
N PRO A 119 -18.14 12.40 10.52
CA PRO A 119 -19.40 11.75 10.19
C PRO A 119 -19.13 10.28 9.82
N PRO A 120 -20.10 9.37 10.06
CA PRO A 120 -19.98 7.98 9.62
C PRO A 120 -19.58 7.93 8.14
N GLY A 121 -18.48 7.24 7.82
CA GLY A 121 -17.91 7.21 6.47
C GLY A 121 -17.12 8.46 6.05
N GLY A 122 -16.92 9.42 6.95
CA GLY A 122 -16.08 10.60 6.70
C GLY A 122 -14.61 10.25 6.69
N GLU A 123 -13.89 10.73 5.67
CA GLU A 123 -12.43 10.60 5.59
C GLU A 123 -11.75 11.64 6.48
N PRO A 124 -10.85 11.23 7.41
CA PRO A 124 -10.08 12.20 8.17
C PRO A 124 -9.13 12.95 7.23
N PRO A 125 -8.90 14.26 7.42
CA PRO A 125 -7.89 14.98 6.66
C PRO A 125 -6.54 14.26 6.73
N ARG A 126 -5.81 14.17 5.64
CA ARG A 126 -4.49 13.50 5.58
C ARG A 126 -3.44 14.10 6.53
N SER A 127 -3.68 15.32 7.02
CA SER A 127 -2.93 15.97 8.08
C SER A 127 -3.32 15.51 9.49
N ASN A 128 -4.38 14.71 9.63
CA ASN A 128 -4.84 14.23 10.93
C ASN A 128 -3.88 13.18 11.49
N VAL A 129 -3.75 13.17 12.82
CA VAL A 129 -2.95 12.19 13.57
C VAL A 129 -3.41 10.75 13.31
N TRP A 130 -4.71 10.53 13.15
CA TRP A 130 -5.25 9.20 12.87
C TRP A 130 -4.77 8.64 11.54
N TRP A 131 -4.74 9.49 10.49
CA TRP A 131 -4.18 9.09 9.20
C TRP A 131 -2.69 8.72 9.31
N LYS A 132 -1.92 9.44 10.15
CA LYS A 132 -0.50 9.13 10.36
C LYS A 132 -0.28 7.88 11.21
N ALA A 133 -1.11 7.67 12.22
CA ALA A 133 -1.09 6.45 13.00
C ALA A 133 -1.44 5.22 12.15
N HIS A 134 -2.45 5.32 11.27
CA HIS A 134 -2.77 4.29 10.28
C HIS A 134 -1.55 3.95 9.41
N ASN A 135 -0.84 4.93 8.85
CA ASN A 135 0.39 4.69 8.08
C ASN A 135 1.47 3.94 8.89
N LEU A 136 1.58 4.18 10.21
CA LEU A 136 2.54 3.45 11.05
C LEU A 136 2.12 1.99 11.26
N ILE A 137 0.82 1.70 11.34
CA ILE A 137 0.35 0.30 11.36
C ILE A 137 0.72 -0.39 10.04
N GLU A 138 0.46 0.22 8.90
CA GLU A 138 0.84 -0.33 7.60
C GLU A 138 2.35 -0.59 7.50
N MET A 139 3.18 0.36 7.94
CA MET A 139 4.64 0.19 7.97
C MET A 139 5.06 -0.96 8.88
N SER A 140 4.38 -1.15 10.01
CA SER A 140 4.66 -2.27 10.91
C SER A 140 4.38 -3.62 10.23
N TYR A 141 3.31 -3.69 9.43
CA TYR A 141 2.97 -4.87 8.63
C TYR A 141 4.01 -5.14 7.54
N GLU A 142 4.56 -4.11 6.88
CA GLU A 142 5.70 -4.26 5.97
C GLU A 142 6.92 -4.88 6.67
N MET A 143 7.27 -4.36 7.85
CA MET A 143 8.40 -4.87 8.63
C MET A 143 8.18 -6.33 9.08
N ILE A 144 6.98 -6.67 9.52
CA ILE A 144 6.63 -8.05 9.90
C ILE A 144 6.68 -8.95 8.66
N THR A 145 6.11 -8.52 7.53
CA THR A 145 6.16 -9.27 6.26
C THR A 145 7.59 -9.55 5.83
N ALA A 146 8.47 -8.55 5.86
CA ALA A 146 9.89 -8.71 5.55
C ALA A 146 10.59 -9.69 6.50
N SER A 147 10.21 -9.72 7.79
CA SER A 147 10.79 -10.65 8.76
C SER A 147 10.33 -12.10 8.56
N ILE A 148 9.10 -12.32 8.09
CA ILE A 148 8.52 -13.65 7.83
C ILE A 148 9.01 -14.22 6.50
N ASP A 149 9.10 -13.39 5.47
CA ASP A 149 9.65 -13.76 4.16
C ASP A 149 10.81 -12.83 3.78
N PRO A 150 12.04 -13.14 4.23
CA PRO A 150 13.20 -12.27 3.97
C PRO A 150 13.55 -12.10 2.48
N GLN A 151 13.00 -12.92 1.59
CA GLN A 151 13.24 -12.82 0.15
C GLN A 151 12.22 -11.94 -0.57
N ILE A 152 11.12 -11.60 0.09
CA ILE A 152 10.00 -10.91 -0.57
C ILE A 152 10.42 -9.55 -1.15
N GLY A 153 11.28 -8.84 -0.43
CA GLY A 153 11.84 -7.58 -0.89
C GLY A 153 12.68 -7.72 -2.15
N THR A 154 13.57 -8.70 -2.16
CA THR A 154 14.41 -9.00 -3.34
C THR A 154 13.55 -9.38 -4.54
N GLN A 155 12.55 -10.23 -4.36
CA GLN A 155 11.63 -10.64 -5.42
C GLN A 155 10.83 -9.47 -6.00
N LEU A 156 10.39 -8.54 -5.14
CA LEU A 156 9.73 -7.33 -5.60
C LEU A 156 10.68 -6.43 -6.40
N LEU A 157 11.92 -6.25 -5.92
CA LEU A 157 12.94 -5.47 -6.62
C LEU A 157 13.32 -6.07 -7.97
N GLU A 158 13.41 -7.39 -8.08
CA GLU A 158 13.60 -8.11 -9.35
C GLU A 158 12.46 -7.81 -10.33
N SER A 159 11.21 -7.77 -9.83
CA SER A 159 10.05 -7.44 -10.66
C SER A 159 10.10 -6.00 -11.19
N VAL A 160 10.49 -5.07 -10.34
CA VAL A 160 10.63 -3.64 -10.72
C VAL A 160 11.81 -3.42 -11.66
N ALA A 161 12.87 -4.23 -11.56
CA ALA A 161 14.05 -4.19 -12.44
C ALA A 161 13.82 -4.85 -13.80
N ASP A 162 12.75 -5.62 -13.99
CA ASP A 162 12.42 -6.24 -15.27
C ASP A 162 11.90 -5.20 -16.26
N ALA A 163 12.81 -4.65 -17.05
CA ALA A 163 12.50 -3.63 -18.04
C ALA A 163 11.43 -4.07 -19.06
N LYS A 164 11.32 -5.37 -19.36
CA LYS A 164 10.29 -5.88 -20.26
C LYS A 164 8.91 -5.83 -19.61
N ALA A 165 8.79 -6.28 -18.36
CA ALA A 165 7.54 -6.23 -17.63
C ALA A 165 7.07 -4.78 -17.39
N VAL A 166 8.01 -3.88 -16.99
CA VAL A 166 7.73 -2.45 -16.84
C VAL A 166 7.25 -1.84 -18.17
N ALA A 167 7.90 -2.15 -19.29
CA ALA A 167 7.49 -1.64 -20.61
C ALA A 167 6.10 -2.13 -21.02
N ILE A 168 5.76 -3.42 -20.78
CA ILE A 168 4.43 -3.97 -21.06
C ILE A 168 3.37 -3.22 -20.27
N LEU A 169 3.56 -3.07 -18.94
CA LEU A 169 2.60 -2.38 -18.08
C LEU A 169 2.47 -0.90 -18.47
N SER A 170 3.60 -0.19 -18.69
CA SER A 170 3.59 1.23 -19.07
C SER A 170 2.83 1.46 -20.37
N GLN A 171 3.04 0.59 -21.36
CA GLN A 171 2.30 0.61 -22.62
C GLN A 171 0.80 0.33 -22.42
N ALA A 172 0.45 -0.63 -21.59
CA ALA A 172 -0.93 -0.98 -21.33
C ALA A 172 -1.67 0.19 -20.68
N ILE A 173 -1.11 0.78 -19.65
CA ILE A 173 -1.71 1.93 -18.94
C ILE A 173 -1.76 3.16 -19.85
N HIS A 174 -0.69 3.43 -20.60
CA HIS A 174 -0.69 4.51 -21.59
C HIS A 174 -1.85 4.38 -22.61
N ARG A 175 -2.02 3.20 -23.17
CA ARG A 175 -3.09 2.95 -24.15
C ARG A 175 -4.48 2.95 -23.54
N TRP A 176 -4.62 2.59 -22.28
CA TRP A 176 -5.89 2.52 -21.57
C TRP A 176 -6.32 3.89 -21.02
N LEU A 177 -5.43 4.63 -20.36
CA LEU A 177 -5.71 5.89 -19.65
C LEU A 177 -5.16 7.14 -20.36
N GLY A 178 -4.29 6.99 -21.36
CA GLY A 178 -3.63 8.13 -22.03
C GLY A 178 -2.49 8.76 -21.22
N LEU A 179 -2.07 8.17 -20.10
CA LEU A 179 -0.95 8.66 -19.30
C LEU A 179 0.38 8.50 -20.05
N ASP A 180 1.36 9.34 -19.74
CA ASP A 180 2.68 9.26 -20.37
C ASP A 180 3.42 7.98 -19.98
N ALA A 181 3.79 7.15 -20.96
CA ALA A 181 4.47 5.89 -20.73
C ALA A 181 5.87 6.07 -20.09
N GLY A 182 6.55 7.18 -20.38
CA GLY A 182 7.83 7.52 -19.77
C GLY A 182 7.66 7.82 -18.28
N ALA A 183 6.65 8.63 -17.91
CA ALA A 183 6.35 8.93 -16.51
C ALA A 183 5.99 7.66 -15.73
N ILE A 184 5.25 6.71 -16.33
CA ILE A 184 4.94 5.42 -15.73
C ILE A 184 6.22 4.60 -15.51
N THR A 185 7.12 4.56 -16.48
CA THR A 185 8.41 3.85 -16.36
C THR A 185 9.29 4.48 -15.27
N ASP A 186 9.36 5.79 -15.21
CA ASP A 186 10.18 6.53 -14.26
C ASP A 186 9.75 6.29 -12.82
N ILE A 187 8.44 6.18 -12.57
CA ILE A 187 7.94 5.95 -11.21
C ILE A 187 8.32 4.56 -10.69
N TYR A 188 8.31 3.54 -11.53
CA TYR A 188 8.81 2.21 -11.14
C TYR A 188 10.31 2.22 -10.88
N SER A 189 11.09 3.02 -11.61
CA SER A 189 12.52 3.20 -11.38
C SER A 189 12.85 3.85 -10.04
N ALA A 190 11.91 4.58 -9.43
CA ALA A 190 12.07 5.20 -8.12
C ALA A 190 11.78 4.24 -6.95
N VAL A 191 11.05 3.13 -7.17
CA VAL A 191 10.67 2.16 -6.13
C VAL A 191 11.86 1.57 -5.38
N PRO A 192 13.00 1.18 -6.01
CA PRO A 192 14.15 0.63 -5.29
C PRO A 192 14.71 1.56 -4.22
N VAL A 193 14.67 2.87 -4.44
CA VAL A 193 15.17 3.87 -3.48
C VAL A 193 14.30 3.89 -2.23
N SER A 194 12.99 3.82 -2.39
CA SER A 194 12.04 3.74 -1.28
C SER A 194 12.18 2.41 -0.52
N TYR A 195 12.53 1.37 -1.24
CA TYR A 195 12.56 0.00 -0.76
C TYR A 195 13.80 -0.37 0.06
N ALA A 196 14.98 0.12 -0.34
CA ALA A 196 16.23 -0.04 0.41
C ALA A 196 16.10 0.42 1.88
N LEU A 197 15.04 1.14 2.19
CA LEU A 197 14.75 1.67 3.52
C LEU A 197 13.91 0.71 4.39
N VAL A 198 13.21 -0.27 3.81
CA VAL A 198 12.48 -1.28 4.59
C VAL A 198 13.45 -2.23 5.28
N ASP A 199 14.49 -2.68 4.57
CA ASP A 199 15.52 -3.55 5.11
C ASP A 199 16.39 -2.88 6.19
N ALA A 200 16.42 -1.54 6.23
CA ALA A 200 17.21 -0.76 7.17
C ALA A 200 16.52 -0.56 8.55
N GLY A 201 15.32 -1.13 8.76
CA GLY A 201 14.62 -1.17 10.05
C GLY A 201 13.85 0.11 10.41
N ALA A 202 13.32 0.14 11.65
CA ALA A 202 12.37 1.17 12.11
C ALA A 202 12.92 2.60 12.03
N LEU A 203 14.22 2.82 12.30
CA LEU A 203 14.81 4.16 12.21
C LEU A 203 14.82 4.70 10.77
N ALA A 204 15.07 3.85 9.77
CA ALA A 204 15.05 4.24 8.38
C ALA A 204 13.61 4.54 7.93
N GLN A 205 12.66 3.70 8.31
CA GLN A 205 11.23 3.91 8.08
C GLN A 205 10.75 5.23 8.68
N ALA A 206 11.11 5.51 9.94
CA ALA A 206 10.78 6.77 10.61
C ALA A 206 11.35 8.00 9.88
N LYS A 207 12.58 7.91 9.33
CA LYS A 207 13.16 8.99 8.51
C LYS A 207 12.38 9.22 7.22
N VAL A 208 11.92 8.16 6.55
CA VAL A 208 11.09 8.27 5.34
C VAL A 208 9.77 8.95 5.66
N GLN A 209 9.10 8.54 6.74
CA GLN A 209 7.87 9.19 7.17
C GLN A 209 8.08 10.65 7.51
N ALA A 210 9.13 10.98 8.26
CA ALA A 210 9.47 12.36 8.56
C ALA A 210 9.69 13.18 7.29
N ALA A 211 10.45 12.66 6.32
CA ALA A 211 10.68 13.34 5.04
C ALA A 211 9.38 13.54 4.24
N SER A 212 8.52 12.52 4.18
CA SER A 212 7.19 12.62 3.54
C SER A 212 6.31 13.67 4.22
N MET A 213 6.34 13.75 5.56
CA MET A 213 5.58 14.73 6.31
C MET A 213 6.12 16.15 6.08
N HIS A 214 7.45 16.34 6.07
CA HIS A 214 8.06 17.64 5.76
C HIS A 214 7.76 18.10 4.33
N HIS A 215 7.74 17.21 3.36
CA HIS A 215 7.41 17.53 1.98
C HIS A 215 5.96 17.99 1.82
N ARG A 216 5.03 17.37 2.54
CA ARG A 216 3.59 17.65 2.43
C ARG A 216 3.12 18.77 3.36
N PHE A 217 3.79 18.96 4.49
CA PHE A 217 3.38 19.84 5.60
C PHE A 217 4.62 20.54 6.16
N SER A 218 4.97 21.69 5.64
CA SER A 218 6.23 22.42 5.92
C SER A 218 6.49 22.84 7.38
N ASN A 219 5.57 22.55 8.31
CA ASN A 219 5.62 23.07 9.69
C ASN A 219 5.73 22.01 10.79
N TYR A 220 5.97 20.73 10.45
CA TYR A 220 6.05 19.68 11.47
C TYR A 220 7.48 19.38 11.89
N ASN A 221 7.70 19.36 13.20
CA ASN A 221 8.97 18.93 13.79
C ASN A 221 8.83 17.49 14.30
N VAL A 222 9.20 16.53 13.45
CA VAL A 222 9.09 15.10 13.78
C VAL A 222 10.29 14.67 14.62
N ASP A 223 10.02 14.13 15.82
CA ASP A 223 11.03 13.44 16.62
C ASP A 223 11.27 12.05 16.01
N ILE A 224 12.28 11.95 15.15
CA ILE A 224 12.59 10.73 14.40
C ILE A 224 12.96 9.55 15.34
N PRO A 225 13.80 9.72 16.38
CA PRO A 225 14.06 8.65 17.36
C PRO A 225 12.81 8.16 18.06
N ALA A 226 11.95 9.06 18.54
CA ALA A 226 10.70 8.68 19.20
C ALA A 226 9.74 7.97 18.24
N LEU A 227 9.64 8.44 16.99
CA LEU A 227 8.83 7.81 15.95
C LEU A 227 9.34 6.40 15.60
N ALA A 228 10.66 6.20 15.55
CA ALA A 228 11.26 4.89 15.31
C ALA A 228 10.97 3.92 16.47
N ALA A 229 11.12 4.35 17.70
CA ALA A 229 10.79 3.54 18.89
C ALA A 229 9.30 3.18 18.94
N LEU A 230 8.44 4.12 18.55
CA LEU A 230 7.00 3.86 18.43
C LEU A 230 6.70 2.83 17.34
N LEU A 231 7.35 2.90 16.19
CA LEU A 231 7.16 1.94 15.10
C LEU A 231 7.60 0.53 15.50
N GLU A 232 8.74 0.40 16.20
CA GLU A 232 9.19 -0.89 16.77
C GLU A 232 8.16 -1.45 17.75
N LYS A 233 7.65 -0.59 18.65
CA LYS A 233 6.59 -0.99 19.59
C LYS A 233 5.35 -1.47 18.88
N ILE A 234 4.87 -0.73 17.87
CA ILE A 234 3.70 -1.10 17.07
C ILE A 234 3.96 -2.46 16.40
N SER A 235 5.12 -2.68 15.81
CA SER A 235 5.47 -3.95 15.17
C SER A 235 5.40 -5.13 16.16
N CYS A 236 5.88 -4.96 17.37
CA CYS A 236 5.76 -5.97 18.43
C CYS A 236 4.30 -6.21 18.82
N ASP A 237 3.54 -5.14 19.03
CA ASP A 237 2.12 -5.24 19.46
C ASP A 237 1.23 -5.87 18.36
N GLN A 238 1.59 -5.69 17.08
CA GLN A 238 0.84 -6.25 15.94
C GLN A 238 1.27 -7.66 15.54
N ALA A 239 2.40 -8.16 16.02
CA ALA A 239 2.96 -9.45 15.60
C ALA A 239 2.01 -10.64 15.78
N GLU A 240 1.23 -10.67 16.88
CA GLU A 240 0.23 -11.73 17.13
C GLU A 240 -1.04 -11.58 16.28
N LYS A 241 -1.38 -10.35 15.89
CA LYS A 241 -2.58 -10.05 15.08
C LYS A 241 -2.31 -10.20 13.59
N TYR A 242 -1.07 -10.03 13.18
CA TYR A 242 -0.64 -10.07 11.79
C TYR A 242 -1.12 -11.32 11.04
N PRO A 243 -0.84 -12.57 11.50
CA PRO A 243 -1.23 -13.76 10.75
C PRO A 243 -2.75 -13.85 10.58
N ILE A 244 -3.52 -13.47 11.61
CA ILE A 244 -4.99 -13.54 11.56
C ILE A 244 -5.56 -12.60 10.48
N PHE A 245 -5.04 -11.37 10.42
CA PHE A 245 -5.48 -10.41 9.43
C PHE A 245 -4.98 -10.77 8.02
N MET A 246 -3.74 -11.22 7.89
CA MET A 246 -3.17 -11.61 6.58
C MET A 246 -3.88 -12.85 6.00
N ASP A 247 -4.21 -13.84 6.81
CA ASP A 247 -4.97 -15.02 6.38
C ASP A 247 -6.35 -14.60 5.84
N LEU A 248 -7.02 -13.68 6.54
CA LEU A 248 -8.28 -13.12 6.08
C LEU A 248 -8.12 -12.37 4.74
N LEU A 249 -7.11 -11.52 4.61
CA LEU A 249 -6.85 -10.80 3.36
C LEU A 249 -6.61 -11.76 2.19
N VAL A 250 -5.78 -12.79 2.41
CA VAL A 250 -5.49 -13.82 1.39
C VAL A 250 -6.75 -14.57 0.98
N GLU A 251 -7.57 -14.98 1.95
CA GLU A 251 -8.83 -15.68 1.69
C GLU A 251 -9.79 -14.81 0.87
N ARG A 252 -10.04 -13.57 1.32
CA ARG A 252 -10.96 -12.64 0.67
C ARG A 252 -10.48 -12.23 -0.72
N THR A 253 -9.22 -11.89 -0.86
CA THR A 253 -8.65 -11.54 -2.16
C THR A 253 -8.73 -12.72 -3.13
N ARG A 254 -8.45 -13.95 -2.66
CA ARG A 254 -8.59 -15.17 -3.50
C ARG A 254 -10.03 -15.37 -3.96
N GLU A 255 -11.02 -15.15 -3.08
CA GLU A 255 -12.44 -15.26 -3.46
C GLU A 255 -12.80 -14.26 -4.57
N GLN A 256 -12.37 -13.02 -4.43
CA GLN A 256 -12.64 -11.97 -5.42
C GLN A 256 -11.92 -12.19 -6.76
N LEU A 257 -10.73 -12.77 -6.72
CA LEU A 257 -9.93 -13.01 -7.92
C LEU A 257 -10.34 -14.26 -8.72
N LYS A 258 -11.16 -15.18 -8.17
CA LYS A 258 -11.60 -16.39 -8.87
C LYS A 258 -12.11 -16.16 -10.30
N PRO A 259 -12.91 -15.12 -10.59
CA PRO A 259 -13.39 -14.87 -11.96
C PRO A 259 -12.30 -14.44 -12.94
N TYR A 260 -11.13 -14.03 -12.46
CA TYR A 260 -10.03 -13.44 -13.24
C TYR A 260 -8.79 -14.36 -13.33
N MET A 261 -8.85 -15.50 -12.65
CA MET A 261 -7.83 -16.57 -12.76
C MET A 261 -8.06 -17.40 -14.03
#